data_bb07923927c439e738b73197bd6ef13a
#
_entry.id   bb07923927c439e738b73197bd6ef13a
#
_cell.length_a   1.000
_cell.length_b   1.000
_cell.length_c   1.000
_cell.angle_alpha   90.00
_cell.angle_beta   90.00
_cell.angle_gamma   90.00
#
_symmetry.space_group_name_H-M   'P 1'
#
loop_
_entity.id
_entity.type
_entity.pdbx_description
1 polymer ?
#
loop_
_entity_poly.entity_id
_entity_poly.type
_entity_poly.pdbx_seq_one_letter_code
_entity_poly.pdbx_strand_id
1 'polypeptide(L)'
;MWSPHNYKEQGLEKGLSDELLERAISQSEDVIERNHDLPSILSLKHLSVRTCTSHQKLTRFVAREEFSYEKFSIKKRSGGRRFIYIPEPTLLHVQRWINEFILKPIPVHQASFAFNPGSSIRKCAAKHCGAKWLIKLDITDFFESISEIQVYRLFVNLDISH
;
A
#
# COMPACT_ATOMS: atom_id res chain seq x y z
N MET A 1 0.74 -16.85 -13.89
CA MET A 1 1.85 -17.03 -12.93
C MET A 1 3.04 -16.27 -13.48
N TRP A 2 3.80 -15.53 -12.67
CA TRP A 2 5.02 -14.84 -13.13
C TRP A 2 6.10 -15.86 -13.48
N SER A 3 6.79 -15.66 -14.61
CA SER A 3 7.84 -16.55 -15.07
C SER A 3 9.08 -15.72 -15.44
N PRO A 4 10.22 -15.90 -14.76
CA PRO A 4 11.48 -15.21 -15.07
C PRO A 4 11.90 -15.39 -16.52
N HIS A 5 11.77 -16.60 -17.05
CA HIS A 5 12.13 -16.92 -18.42
C HIS A 5 11.33 -16.11 -19.44
N ASN A 6 10.00 -16.12 -19.34
CA ASN A 6 9.13 -15.35 -20.24
C ASN A 6 9.36 -13.84 -20.11
N TYR A 7 9.66 -13.36 -18.91
CA TYR A 7 9.97 -11.95 -18.67
C TYR A 7 11.27 -11.55 -19.38
N LYS A 8 12.32 -12.40 -19.28
CA LYS A 8 13.61 -12.17 -19.95
C LYS A 8 13.46 -12.17 -21.46
N GLU A 9 12.80 -13.19 -22.03
CA GLU A 9 12.57 -13.31 -23.46
C GLU A 9 11.83 -12.10 -24.04
N GLN A 10 10.69 -11.74 -23.45
CA GLN A 10 9.93 -10.56 -23.89
C GLN A 10 10.68 -9.24 -23.70
N GLY A 11 11.54 -9.15 -22.69
CA GLY A 11 12.38 -7.97 -22.48
C GLY A 11 13.45 -7.82 -23.56
N LEU A 12 14.11 -8.91 -23.93
CA LEU A 12 15.09 -8.95 -25.03
C LEU A 12 14.46 -8.58 -26.37
N GLU A 13 13.27 -9.11 -26.67
CA GLU A 13 12.51 -8.74 -27.89
C GLU A 13 12.19 -7.23 -27.94
N LYS A 14 12.04 -6.57 -26.79
CA LYS A 14 11.82 -5.12 -26.69
C LYS A 14 13.11 -4.30 -26.65
N GLY A 15 14.27 -4.93 -26.81
CA GLY A 15 15.56 -4.26 -26.86
C GLY A 15 16.12 -3.87 -25.50
N LEU A 16 15.64 -4.44 -24.40
CA LEU A 16 16.23 -4.23 -23.09
C LEU A 16 17.53 -5.02 -22.95
N SER A 17 18.51 -4.48 -22.21
CA SER A 17 19.77 -5.18 -21.98
C SER A 17 19.59 -6.40 -21.07
N ASP A 18 20.35 -7.45 -21.32
CA ASP A 18 20.32 -8.68 -20.53
C ASP A 18 20.64 -8.41 -19.05
N GLU A 19 21.62 -7.57 -18.77
CA GLU A 19 22.00 -7.16 -17.42
C GLU A 19 20.85 -6.49 -16.63
N LEU A 20 20.08 -5.64 -17.30
CA LEU A 20 18.92 -4.97 -16.69
C LEU A 20 17.81 -5.98 -16.39
N LEU A 21 17.60 -6.94 -17.28
CA LEU A 21 16.61 -7.99 -17.11
C LEU A 21 16.98 -8.96 -15.99
N GLU A 22 18.25 -9.36 -15.90
CA GLU A 22 18.74 -10.22 -14.81
C GLU A 22 18.63 -9.53 -13.46
N ARG A 23 18.97 -8.24 -13.37
CA ARG A 23 18.79 -7.47 -12.14
C ARG A 23 17.32 -7.40 -11.72
N ALA A 24 16.41 -7.16 -12.65
CA ALA A 24 14.97 -7.11 -12.39
C ALA A 24 14.42 -8.47 -11.93
N ILE A 25 14.92 -9.56 -12.51
CA ILE A 25 14.56 -10.95 -12.14
C ILE A 25 15.05 -11.23 -10.71
N SER A 26 16.34 -10.97 -10.41
CA SER A 26 16.92 -11.16 -9.10
C SER A 26 16.14 -10.37 -8.02
N GLN A 27 15.82 -9.11 -8.26
CA GLN A 27 14.99 -8.31 -7.34
C GLN A 27 13.60 -8.91 -7.12
N SER A 28 12.98 -9.46 -8.17
CA SER A 28 11.68 -10.12 -8.05
C SER A 28 11.75 -11.41 -7.23
N GLU A 29 12.80 -12.18 -7.45
CA GLU A 29 13.05 -13.43 -6.73
C GLU A 29 13.32 -13.16 -5.25
N ASP A 30 14.12 -12.16 -4.92
CA ASP A 30 14.40 -11.72 -3.55
C ASP A 30 13.11 -11.34 -2.78
N VAL A 31 12.19 -10.61 -3.43
CA VAL A 31 10.89 -10.27 -2.82
C VAL A 31 10.05 -11.51 -2.57
N ILE A 32 9.98 -12.42 -3.54
CA ILE A 32 9.19 -13.66 -3.44
C ILE A 32 9.81 -14.61 -2.42
N GLU A 33 11.12 -14.72 -2.34
CA GLU A 33 11.81 -15.57 -1.37
C GLU A 33 11.57 -15.12 0.07
N ARG A 34 11.62 -13.81 0.32
CA ARG A 34 11.37 -13.23 1.65
C ARG A 34 9.90 -13.27 2.05
N ASN A 35 9.01 -13.14 1.11
CA ASN A 35 7.57 -13.20 1.37
C ASN A 35 6.79 -13.69 0.14
N HIS A 36 6.49 -14.99 0.11
CA HIS A 36 5.77 -15.64 -0.98
C HIS A 36 4.39 -15.05 -1.29
N ASP A 37 3.79 -14.34 -0.34
CA ASP A 37 2.45 -13.76 -0.46
C ASP A 37 2.49 -12.36 -1.10
N LEU A 38 3.68 -11.75 -1.24
CA LEU A 38 3.78 -10.40 -1.81
C LEU A 38 4.09 -10.44 -3.31
N PRO A 39 3.35 -9.66 -4.12
CA PRO A 39 3.69 -9.49 -5.52
C PRO A 39 4.88 -8.53 -5.65
N SER A 40 5.88 -8.90 -6.45
CA SER A 40 6.93 -7.96 -6.83
C SER A 40 6.39 -6.87 -7.75
N ILE A 41 6.70 -5.60 -7.48
CA ILE A 41 6.37 -4.45 -8.31
C ILE A 41 7.64 -3.71 -8.67
N LEU A 42 8.12 -3.91 -9.89
CA LEU A 42 9.41 -3.40 -10.35
C LEU A 42 9.37 -1.95 -10.87
N SER A 43 8.19 -1.44 -11.19
CA SER A 43 8.03 -0.10 -11.75
C SER A 43 6.58 0.35 -11.75
N LEU A 44 6.35 1.64 -11.97
CA LEU A 44 5.01 2.21 -12.17
C LEU A 44 4.32 1.59 -13.39
N LYS A 45 5.08 1.25 -14.43
CA LYS A 45 4.56 0.53 -15.61
C LYS A 45 4.10 -0.87 -15.23
N HIS A 46 4.85 -1.59 -14.41
CA HIS A 46 4.46 -2.90 -13.92
C HIS A 46 3.18 -2.81 -13.07
N LEU A 47 3.10 -1.82 -12.15
CA LEU A 47 1.89 -1.56 -11.39
C LEU A 47 0.68 -1.27 -12.29
N SER A 48 0.85 -0.49 -13.36
CA SER A 48 -0.23 -0.19 -14.31
C SER A 48 -0.78 -1.43 -14.99
N VAL A 49 0.09 -2.37 -15.36
CA VAL A 49 -0.31 -3.67 -15.94
C VAL A 49 -1.03 -4.53 -14.91
N ARG A 50 -0.47 -4.64 -13.69
CA ARG A 50 -1.06 -5.45 -12.60
C ARG A 50 -2.44 -4.96 -12.18
N THR A 51 -2.68 -3.65 -12.25
CA THR A 51 -3.95 -3.02 -11.89
C THR A 51 -4.87 -2.78 -13.08
N CYS A 52 -4.47 -3.17 -14.30
CA CYS A 52 -5.20 -2.89 -15.54
C CYS A 52 -5.55 -1.40 -15.70
N THR A 53 -4.63 -0.51 -15.29
CA THR A 53 -4.80 0.95 -15.36
C THR A 53 -3.88 1.58 -16.40
N SER A 54 -4.23 2.78 -16.88
CA SER A 54 -3.37 3.52 -17.81
C SER A 54 -2.07 3.97 -17.12
N HIS A 55 -0.93 3.58 -17.67
CA HIS A 55 0.38 4.04 -17.18
C HIS A 55 0.49 5.57 -17.23
N GLN A 56 0.02 6.20 -18.31
CA GLN A 56 0.04 7.65 -18.45
C GLN A 56 -0.76 8.34 -17.32
N LYS A 57 -1.92 7.79 -16.96
CA LYS A 57 -2.74 8.32 -15.86
C LYS A 57 -2.03 8.18 -14.51
N LEU A 58 -1.40 7.04 -14.25
CA LEU A 58 -0.60 6.85 -13.03
C LEU A 58 0.59 7.81 -12.97
N THR A 59 1.26 8.05 -14.11
CA THR A 59 2.37 9.01 -14.19
C THR A 59 1.91 10.42 -13.82
N ARG A 60 0.74 10.86 -14.31
CA ARG A 60 0.17 12.17 -13.95
C ARG A 60 -0.16 12.28 -12.46
N PHE A 61 -0.68 11.22 -11.84
CA PHE A 61 -0.91 11.21 -10.38
C PHE A 61 0.40 11.36 -9.60
N VAL A 62 1.44 10.62 -9.98
CA VAL A 62 2.77 10.68 -9.34
C VAL A 62 3.41 12.06 -9.55
N ALA A 63 3.29 12.64 -10.76
CA ALA A 63 3.79 13.97 -11.08
C ALA A 63 2.95 15.10 -10.46
N ARG A 64 1.80 14.79 -9.82
CA ARG A 64 0.86 15.77 -9.26
C ARG A 64 0.29 16.75 -10.31
N GLU A 65 0.23 16.31 -11.57
CA GLU A 65 -0.31 17.07 -12.69
C GLU A 65 -1.84 16.97 -12.80
N GLU A 66 -2.43 16.01 -12.11
CA GLU A 66 -3.87 15.76 -12.11
C GLU A 66 -4.40 15.74 -10.68
N PHE A 67 -5.58 16.33 -10.47
CA PHE A 67 -6.27 16.30 -9.18
C PHE A 67 -6.68 14.85 -8.86
N SER A 68 -5.97 14.25 -7.91
CA SER A 68 -6.16 12.85 -7.53
C SER A 68 -7.23 12.68 -6.45
N TYR A 69 -7.68 13.77 -5.82
CA TYR A 69 -8.63 13.75 -4.71
C TYR A 69 -9.63 14.91 -4.80
N GLU A 70 -10.89 14.58 -4.59
CA GLU A 70 -11.94 15.55 -4.29
C GLU A 70 -11.98 15.83 -2.79
N LYS A 71 -12.10 17.10 -2.41
CA LYS A 71 -12.16 17.53 -1.01
C LYS A 71 -13.53 18.10 -0.70
N PHE A 72 -14.20 17.56 0.31
CA PHE A 72 -15.42 18.15 0.87
C PHE A 72 -15.37 18.20 2.38
N SER A 73 -16.25 18.99 3.01
CA SER A 73 -16.27 19.12 4.45
C SER A 73 -17.61 18.70 5.03
N ILE A 74 -17.57 17.98 6.15
CA ILE A 74 -18.74 17.62 6.94
C ILE A 74 -18.67 18.27 8.34
N LYS A 75 -19.83 18.57 8.91
CA LYS A 75 -19.94 19.10 10.26
C LYS A 75 -19.72 17.99 11.29
N LYS A 76 -18.82 18.20 12.28
CA LYS A 76 -18.64 17.27 13.38
C LYS A 76 -19.80 17.38 14.38
N ARG A 77 -20.19 16.27 15.01
CA ARG A 77 -21.21 16.27 16.09
C ARG A 77 -20.78 17.10 17.29
N SER A 78 -19.47 17.14 17.58
CA SER A 78 -18.85 17.94 18.64
C SER A 78 -18.59 19.40 18.30
N GLY A 79 -19.04 19.88 17.13
CA GLY A 79 -18.74 21.21 16.58
C GLY A 79 -17.51 21.21 15.67
N GLY A 80 -17.39 22.24 14.83
CA GLY A 80 -16.33 22.37 13.83
C GLY A 80 -16.58 21.55 12.56
N ARG A 81 -15.59 21.52 11.66
CA ARG A 81 -15.66 20.83 10.37
C ARG A 81 -14.58 19.74 10.28
N ARG A 82 -14.91 18.67 9.57
CA ARG A 82 -13.98 17.61 9.19
C ARG A 82 -13.89 17.61 7.65
N PHE A 83 -12.66 17.61 7.12
CA PHE A 83 -12.42 17.43 5.71
C PHE A 83 -12.35 15.95 5.37
N ILE A 84 -12.95 15.59 4.24
CA ILE A 84 -12.91 14.25 3.67
C ILE A 84 -12.31 14.36 2.28
N TYR A 85 -11.40 13.48 1.97
CA TYR A 85 -10.73 13.40 0.68
C TYR A 85 -11.17 12.10 0.01
N ILE A 86 -11.81 12.22 -1.15
CA ILE A 86 -12.23 11.06 -1.96
C ILE A 86 -11.23 10.93 -3.10
N PRO A 87 -10.51 9.82 -3.21
CA PRO A 87 -9.63 9.59 -4.35
C PRO A 87 -10.45 9.43 -5.63
N GLU A 88 -9.89 9.89 -6.74
CA GLU A 88 -10.41 9.66 -8.08
C GLU A 88 -10.56 8.14 -8.31
N PRO A 89 -11.58 7.69 -9.07
CA PRO A 89 -11.90 6.26 -9.20
C PRO A 89 -10.72 5.36 -9.61
N THR A 90 -9.86 5.82 -10.54
CA THR A 90 -8.67 5.04 -10.95
C THR A 90 -7.66 4.94 -9.82
N LEU A 91 -7.40 6.04 -9.10
CA LEU A 91 -6.51 6.04 -7.95
C LEU A 91 -7.05 5.15 -6.83
N LEU A 92 -8.35 5.24 -6.55
CA LEU A 92 -9.02 4.39 -5.56
C LEU A 92 -8.88 2.89 -5.91
N HIS A 93 -9.01 2.55 -7.20
CA HIS A 93 -8.82 1.18 -7.67
C HIS A 93 -7.39 0.69 -7.39
N VAL A 94 -6.37 1.49 -7.73
CA VAL A 94 -4.96 1.15 -7.47
C VAL A 94 -4.68 1.05 -5.97
N GLN A 95 -5.19 1.98 -5.15
CA GLN A 95 -5.04 1.94 -3.70
C GLN A 95 -5.68 0.68 -3.09
N ARG A 96 -6.86 0.27 -3.57
CA ARG A 96 -7.51 -0.97 -3.14
C ARG A 96 -6.69 -2.19 -3.52
N TRP A 97 -6.12 -2.21 -4.71
CA TRP A 97 -5.24 -3.28 -5.15
C TRP A 97 -4.00 -3.39 -4.25
N ILE A 98 -3.32 -2.27 -3.98
CA ILE A 98 -2.17 -2.21 -3.07
C ILE A 98 -2.56 -2.72 -1.66
N ASN A 99 -3.70 -2.26 -1.15
CA ASN A 99 -4.19 -2.69 0.16
C ASN A 99 -4.46 -4.21 0.19
N GLU A 100 -5.10 -4.75 -0.84
CA GLU A 100 -5.49 -6.16 -0.89
C GLU A 100 -4.29 -7.10 -1.04
N PHE A 101 -3.38 -6.79 -1.96
CA PHE A 101 -2.32 -7.70 -2.37
C PHE A 101 -0.96 -7.40 -1.71
N ILE A 102 -0.76 -6.23 -1.15
CA ILE A 102 0.51 -5.85 -0.50
C ILE A 102 0.33 -5.67 1.00
N LEU A 103 -0.63 -4.84 1.44
CA LEU A 103 -0.70 -4.45 2.84
C LEU A 103 -1.42 -5.50 3.71
N LYS A 104 -2.51 -6.09 3.25
CA LYS A 104 -3.26 -7.09 4.02
C LYS A 104 -2.50 -8.38 4.34
N PRO A 105 -1.63 -8.92 3.46
CA PRO A 105 -0.82 -10.08 3.77
C PRO A 105 0.21 -9.84 4.87
N ILE A 106 0.59 -8.58 5.12
CA ILE A 106 1.59 -8.24 6.13
C ILE A 106 1.04 -8.50 7.53
N PRO A 107 1.72 -9.29 8.36
CA PRO A 107 1.29 -9.54 9.71
C PRO A 107 1.33 -8.25 10.54
N VAL A 108 0.22 -7.92 11.18
CA VAL A 108 0.13 -6.77 12.08
C VAL A 108 0.47 -7.18 13.51
N HIS A 109 0.96 -6.22 14.29
CA HIS A 109 1.28 -6.46 15.69
C HIS A 109 0.06 -6.98 16.47
N GLN A 110 0.26 -7.96 17.34
CA GLN A 110 -0.81 -8.64 18.10
C GLN A 110 -1.65 -7.72 18.99
N ALA A 111 -1.15 -6.53 19.34
CA ALA A 111 -1.88 -5.51 20.08
C ALA A 111 -2.80 -4.66 19.19
N SER A 112 -2.74 -4.80 17.86
CA SER A 112 -3.61 -4.10 16.93
C SER A 112 -4.93 -4.87 16.75
N PHE A 113 -6.03 -4.21 17.10
CA PHE A 113 -7.39 -4.76 16.94
C PHE A 113 -8.20 -4.04 15.86
N ALA A 114 -7.63 -3.01 15.23
CA ALA A 114 -8.24 -2.30 14.13
C ALA A 114 -7.73 -2.85 12.80
N PHE A 115 -8.64 -2.98 11.82
CA PHE A 115 -8.33 -3.38 10.43
C PHE A 115 -7.62 -4.74 10.26
N ASN A 116 -7.57 -5.55 11.31
CA ASN A 116 -6.91 -6.84 11.31
C ASN A 116 -7.96 -7.97 11.13
N PRO A 117 -7.82 -8.88 10.15
CA PRO A 117 -8.70 -10.02 9.98
C PRO A 117 -8.85 -10.83 11.28
N GLY A 118 -10.08 -11.21 11.62
CA GLY A 118 -10.36 -11.95 12.84
C GLY A 118 -10.31 -11.14 14.14
N SER A 119 -10.00 -9.85 14.10
CA SER A 119 -10.11 -8.93 15.24
C SER A 119 -11.55 -8.46 15.45
N SER A 120 -11.87 -8.09 16.68
CA SER A 120 -13.16 -7.50 17.03
C SER A 120 -13.06 -6.58 18.25
N ILE A 121 -14.00 -5.67 18.37
CA ILE A 121 -14.12 -4.79 19.55
C ILE A 121 -14.20 -5.62 20.83
N ARG A 122 -14.92 -6.77 20.80
CA ARG A 122 -15.02 -7.69 21.93
C ARG A 122 -13.67 -8.27 22.34
N LYS A 123 -12.84 -8.69 21.35
CA LYS A 123 -11.49 -9.21 21.61
C LYS A 123 -10.58 -8.12 22.20
N CYS A 124 -10.69 -6.89 21.71
CA CYS A 124 -9.99 -5.74 22.28
C CYS A 124 -10.39 -5.50 23.73
N ALA A 125 -11.69 -5.40 23.99
CA ALA A 125 -12.21 -5.19 25.34
C ALA A 125 -11.81 -6.31 26.31
N ALA A 126 -11.82 -7.56 25.86
CA ALA A 126 -11.43 -8.72 26.67
C ALA A 126 -9.98 -8.64 27.18
N LYS A 127 -9.07 -7.98 26.48
CA LYS A 127 -7.68 -7.76 26.93
C LYS A 127 -7.59 -6.86 28.15
N HIS A 128 -8.61 -6.07 28.43
CA HIS A 128 -8.67 -5.14 29.57
C HIS A 128 -9.48 -5.70 30.75
N CYS A 129 -10.10 -6.89 30.60
CA CYS A 129 -10.83 -7.52 31.69
C CYS A 129 -9.88 -7.85 32.85
N GLY A 130 -10.28 -7.45 34.07
CA GLY A 130 -9.48 -7.64 35.28
C GLY A 130 -8.40 -6.57 35.50
N ALA A 131 -8.22 -5.61 34.62
CA ALA A 131 -7.32 -4.49 34.84
C ALA A 131 -7.85 -3.57 35.95
N LYS A 132 -6.98 -3.24 36.91
CA LYS A 132 -7.32 -2.26 37.97
C LYS A 132 -7.27 -0.81 37.51
N TRP A 133 -6.51 -0.54 36.45
CA TRP A 133 -6.31 0.77 35.87
C TRP A 133 -6.42 0.67 34.33
N LEU A 134 -7.03 1.68 33.74
CA LEU A 134 -7.13 1.84 32.29
C LEU A 134 -6.70 3.25 31.91
N ILE A 135 -5.69 3.35 31.04
CA ILE A 135 -5.26 4.61 30.43
C ILE A 135 -5.73 4.59 28.98
N LYS A 136 -6.48 5.61 28.57
CA LYS A 136 -6.89 5.83 27.20
C LYS A 136 -6.09 6.99 26.60
N LEU A 137 -5.33 6.71 25.56
CA LEU A 137 -4.60 7.71 24.79
C LEU A 137 -5.20 7.79 23.38
N ASP A 138 -5.21 8.97 22.79
CA ASP A 138 -5.65 9.21 21.43
C ASP A 138 -4.63 10.13 20.73
N ILE A 139 -4.29 9.81 19.50
CA ILE A 139 -3.35 10.60 18.71
C ILE A 139 -4.14 11.60 17.88
N THR A 140 -3.93 12.88 18.15
CA THR A 140 -4.56 13.97 17.40
C THR A 140 -4.10 13.92 15.94
N ASP A 141 -5.07 14.01 15.03
CA ASP A 141 -4.84 14.05 13.58
C ASP A 141 -3.88 12.94 13.08
N PHE A 142 -4.10 11.70 13.56
CA PHE A 142 -3.23 10.55 13.30
C PHE A 142 -2.89 10.39 11.80
N PHE A 143 -3.89 10.41 10.93
CA PHE A 143 -3.64 10.21 9.49
C PHE A 143 -2.87 11.36 8.86
N GLU A 144 -3.13 12.60 9.28
CA GLU A 144 -2.43 13.78 8.80
C GLU A 144 -0.98 13.86 9.33
N SER A 145 -0.69 13.17 10.43
CA SER A 145 0.66 13.10 11.00
C SER A 145 1.58 12.11 10.28
N ILE A 146 1.01 11.20 9.48
CA ILE A 146 1.80 10.24 8.70
C ILE A 146 2.39 10.92 7.47
N SER A 147 3.72 11.04 7.44
CA SER A 147 4.43 11.65 6.32
C SER A 147 4.66 10.69 5.16
N GLU A 148 4.85 11.25 3.95
CA GLU A 148 5.24 10.51 2.75
C GLU A 148 6.51 9.66 2.98
N ILE A 149 7.49 10.19 3.73
CA ILE A 149 8.73 9.49 4.08
C ILE A 149 8.46 8.23 4.92
N GLN A 150 7.51 8.28 5.84
CA GLN A 150 7.14 7.10 6.65
C GLN A 150 6.50 6.02 5.79
N VAL A 151 5.62 6.40 4.86
CA VAL A 151 5.02 5.48 3.90
C VAL A 151 6.09 4.89 2.97
N TYR A 152 6.98 5.72 2.43
CA TYR A 152 8.11 5.28 1.60
C TYR A 152 8.97 4.24 2.33
N ARG A 153 9.38 4.54 3.58
CA ARG A 153 10.17 3.60 4.40
C ARG A 153 9.48 2.27 4.64
N LEU A 154 8.15 2.27 4.79
CA LEU A 154 7.39 1.03 4.89
C LEU A 154 7.59 0.16 3.65
N PHE A 155 7.42 0.74 2.46
CA PHE A 155 7.59 -0.01 1.20
C PHE A 155 9.03 -0.44 0.94
N VAL A 156 10.02 0.37 1.30
CA VAL A 156 11.45 -0.03 1.26
C VAL A 156 11.73 -1.21 2.18
N ASN A 157 11.21 -1.18 3.41
CA ASN A 157 11.39 -2.28 4.37
C ASN A 157 10.68 -3.58 3.95
N LEU A 158 9.72 -3.48 3.03
CA LEU A 158 9.06 -4.64 2.42
C LEU A 158 9.79 -5.10 1.14
N ASP A 159 10.89 -4.45 0.78
CA ASP A 159 11.66 -4.67 -0.47
C ASP A 159 10.81 -4.56 -1.76
N ILE A 160 9.69 -3.82 -1.71
CA ILE A 160 8.77 -3.66 -2.84
C ILE A 160 9.16 -2.47 -3.73
N SER A 161 9.97 -1.55 -3.21
CA SER A 161 10.42 -0.35 -3.93
C SER A 161 11.92 -0.15 -3.80
N HIS A 162 12.58 -0.05 -4.91
CA HIS A 162 13.95 0.47 -5.07
C HIS A 162 13.95 1.63 -6.03
#